data_bced8e564ee3b9b2af4c5b74a90b96b9
#
_entry.id   bced8e564ee3b9b2af4c5b74a90b96b9
#
_cell.length_a   1.000
_cell.length_b   1.000
_cell.length_c   1.000
_cell.angle_alpha   90.00
_cell.angle_beta   90.00
_cell.angle_gamma   90.00
#
_symmetry.space_group_name_H-M   'P 1'
#
loop_
_entity.id
_entity.type
_entity.pdbx_description
1 polymer ?
#
loop_
_entity_poly.entity_id
_entity_poly.type
_entity_poly.pdbx_seq_one_letter_code
_entity_poly.pdbx_strand_id
1 'polypeptide(L)'
;FLVPVLALAVATVLRWGQRAVVVGLLGATVVAVGAWPYDHPSPAGRLFRAVVEGTSAGLAFRAHPRVVPVVVLALGLVLAAGVAAVPGRARWAATAAVVLVAVAGLAPVARVGMLSDGMNRPEDLPSYWEQAADHLDAAGSGTRVLELPGANFADYRWGNAVEPVTPLLTDRAYVAREILPYGSPESALLLDALDRRLQNGVLDPAAVASVARLLGAGSVVLRNDLRFERFGLPRPDAVWRLVVDPRAPGLGDPTTFGEPVVNAGDATLDAVLPSDLSADGGLDRSTPLPPVAVLEVDDARPIVRVAPSDRPVVLAGDADGIVDAASAGLLDGRALVLLSGTLTDRQLAAAVASDAAPVVTVGDRR
;
A
#
# COMPACT_ATOMS: atom_id res chain seq x y z
N PHE A 1 29.22 -16.78 1.58
CA PHE A 1 29.71 -17.86 0.67
C PHE A 1 30.44 -18.99 1.40
N LEU A 2 31.19 -18.74 2.49
CA LEU A 2 31.96 -19.75 3.20
C LEU A 2 31.10 -20.84 3.86
N VAL A 3 29.97 -20.50 4.47
CA VAL A 3 29.10 -21.46 5.18
C VAL A 3 28.50 -22.53 4.25
N PRO A 4 27.92 -22.19 3.09
CA PRO A 4 27.44 -23.18 2.13
C PRO A 4 28.55 -24.08 1.58
N VAL A 5 29.73 -23.52 1.30
CA VAL A 5 30.89 -24.32 0.83
C VAL A 5 31.34 -25.31 1.88
N LEU A 6 31.39 -24.88 3.14
CA LEU A 6 31.76 -25.75 4.26
C LEU A 6 30.72 -26.87 4.46
N ALA A 7 29.42 -26.54 4.34
CA ALA A 7 28.33 -27.51 4.43
C ALA A 7 28.43 -28.58 3.31
N LEU A 8 28.74 -28.16 2.08
CA LEU A 8 28.93 -29.06 0.94
C LEU A 8 30.15 -29.97 1.16
N ALA A 9 31.27 -29.43 1.64
CA ALA A 9 32.46 -30.23 1.97
C ALA A 9 32.18 -31.28 3.06
N VAL A 10 31.40 -30.88 4.08
CA VAL A 10 30.94 -31.78 5.15
C VAL A 10 29.99 -32.85 4.63
N ALA A 11 29.13 -32.52 3.66
CA ALA A 11 28.19 -33.47 3.08
C ALA A 11 28.82 -34.69 2.46
N THR A 12 30.08 -34.58 2.03
CA THR A 12 30.85 -35.72 1.45
C THR A 12 31.21 -36.81 2.47
N VAL A 13 31.31 -36.46 3.76
CA VAL A 13 31.66 -37.38 4.86
C VAL A 13 30.42 -37.88 5.63
N LEU A 14 29.21 -37.51 5.26
CA LEU A 14 28.01 -37.92 5.97
C LEU A 14 27.55 -39.35 5.64
N ARG A 15 27.02 -40.02 6.65
CA ARG A 15 26.39 -41.35 6.50
C ARG A 15 25.12 -41.27 5.65
N TRP A 16 24.71 -42.41 5.03
CA TRP A 16 23.57 -42.49 4.14
C TRP A 16 22.27 -41.88 4.73
N GLY A 17 21.96 -42.11 6.00
CA GLY A 17 20.80 -41.55 6.67
C GLY A 17 20.85 -40.01 6.83
N GLN A 18 22.02 -39.42 6.83
CA GLN A 18 22.21 -37.97 6.94
C GLN A 18 22.13 -37.25 5.57
N ARG A 19 22.25 -38.01 4.47
CA ARG A 19 22.17 -37.48 3.10
C ARG A 19 20.78 -36.95 2.77
N ALA A 20 19.73 -37.43 3.44
CA ALA A 20 18.37 -36.91 3.31
C ALA A 20 18.31 -35.40 3.70
N VAL A 21 19.06 -34.99 4.72
CA VAL A 21 19.14 -33.57 5.12
C VAL A 21 19.82 -32.74 4.03
N VAL A 22 20.86 -33.30 3.37
CA VAL A 22 21.54 -32.61 2.25
C VAL A 22 20.60 -32.46 1.07
N VAL A 23 19.82 -33.49 0.75
CA VAL A 23 18.81 -33.43 -0.33
C VAL A 23 17.75 -32.38 0.02
N GLY A 24 17.28 -32.37 1.29
CA GLY A 24 16.35 -31.36 1.78
C GLY A 24 16.93 -29.94 1.69
N LEU A 25 18.23 -29.76 2.03
CA LEU A 25 18.93 -28.49 1.90
C LEU A 25 18.98 -28.02 0.44
N LEU A 26 19.35 -28.91 -0.48
CA LEU A 26 19.39 -28.56 -1.91
C LEU A 26 18.01 -28.19 -2.44
N GLY A 27 16.97 -28.97 -2.09
CA GLY A 27 15.59 -28.70 -2.45
C GLY A 27 15.11 -27.35 -1.90
N ALA A 28 15.34 -27.10 -0.60
CA ALA A 28 14.97 -25.84 0.03
C ALA A 28 15.73 -24.64 -0.58
N THR A 29 17.00 -24.82 -0.95
CA THR A 29 17.78 -23.78 -1.62
C THR A 29 17.24 -23.47 -3.01
N VAL A 30 16.87 -24.49 -3.79
CA VAL A 30 16.24 -24.29 -5.11
C VAL A 30 14.93 -23.50 -4.96
N VAL A 31 14.09 -23.84 -3.99
CA VAL A 31 12.86 -23.11 -3.73
C VAL A 31 13.16 -21.69 -3.24
N ALA A 32 14.10 -21.48 -2.33
CA ALA A 32 14.46 -20.17 -1.80
C ALA A 32 15.01 -19.23 -2.89
N VAL A 33 15.77 -19.74 -3.85
CA VAL A 33 16.28 -18.99 -5.02
C VAL A 33 15.14 -18.71 -6.01
N GLY A 34 14.20 -19.64 -6.13
CA GLY A 34 13.05 -19.50 -7.03
C GLY A 34 13.45 -19.32 -8.49
N ALA A 35 12.84 -18.35 -9.15
CA ALA A 35 13.09 -18.02 -10.57
C ALA A 35 14.15 -16.94 -10.78
N TRP A 36 14.96 -16.63 -9.76
CA TRP A 36 16.01 -15.60 -9.88
C TRP A 36 17.20 -16.03 -10.76
N PRO A 37 17.76 -15.14 -11.61
CA PRO A 37 17.22 -13.84 -12.05
C PRO A 37 16.00 -14.02 -12.95
N TYR A 38 14.97 -13.22 -12.74
CA TYR A 38 13.63 -13.44 -13.33
C TYR A 38 13.62 -13.35 -14.86
N ASP A 39 14.45 -12.47 -15.43
CA ASP A 39 14.55 -12.27 -16.88
C ASP A 39 15.30 -13.40 -17.58
N HIS A 40 16.24 -14.05 -16.87
CA HIS A 40 17.07 -15.14 -17.38
C HIS A 40 17.15 -16.30 -16.38
N PRO A 41 16.03 -16.97 -16.05
CA PRO A 41 16.01 -18.00 -15.04
C PRO A 41 16.85 -19.23 -15.43
N SER A 42 17.51 -19.83 -14.45
CA SER A 42 18.19 -21.11 -14.59
C SER A 42 17.18 -22.21 -15.01
N PRO A 43 17.64 -23.39 -15.49
CA PRO A 43 16.74 -24.50 -15.78
C PRO A 43 15.83 -24.88 -14.61
N ALA A 44 16.36 -24.90 -13.38
CA ALA A 44 15.56 -25.12 -12.17
C ALA A 44 14.58 -23.96 -11.90
N GLY A 45 15.02 -22.73 -12.13
CA GLY A 45 14.16 -21.54 -12.02
C GLY A 45 13.01 -21.53 -13.04
N ARG A 46 13.24 -22.00 -14.24
CA ARG A 46 12.16 -22.17 -15.25
C ARG A 46 11.13 -23.20 -14.82
N LEU A 47 11.58 -24.33 -14.29
CA LEU A 47 10.68 -25.34 -13.75
C LEU A 47 9.89 -24.79 -12.55
N PHE A 48 10.57 -24.12 -11.63
CA PHE A 48 9.92 -23.46 -10.48
C PHE A 48 8.83 -22.47 -10.94
N ARG A 49 9.17 -21.61 -11.89
CA ARG A 49 8.24 -20.62 -12.46
C ARG A 49 7.02 -21.30 -13.09
N ALA A 50 7.23 -22.34 -13.89
CA ALA A 50 6.14 -23.07 -14.53
C ALA A 50 5.17 -23.69 -13.50
N VAL A 51 5.69 -24.20 -12.36
CA VAL A 51 4.86 -24.73 -11.28
C VAL A 51 4.12 -23.61 -10.54
N VAL A 52 4.79 -22.51 -10.22
CA VAL A 52 4.19 -21.39 -9.47
C VAL A 52 3.13 -20.66 -10.27
N GLU A 53 3.37 -20.42 -11.56
CA GLU A 53 2.43 -19.70 -12.43
C GLU A 53 1.36 -20.65 -13.02
N GLY A 54 1.68 -21.93 -13.18
CA GLY A 54 0.80 -22.89 -13.86
C GLY A 54 -0.17 -23.63 -12.94
N THR A 55 -0.06 -23.53 -11.61
CA THR A 55 -0.90 -24.29 -10.68
C THR A 55 -1.41 -23.48 -9.50
N SER A 56 -2.64 -23.75 -9.05
CA SER A 56 -3.21 -23.09 -7.86
C SER A 56 -2.39 -23.39 -6.59
N ALA A 57 -1.83 -24.60 -6.47
CA ALA A 57 -0.95 -24.97 -5.37
C ALA A 57 0.41 -24.25 -5.45
N GLY A 58 0.88 -23.95 -6.65
CA GLY A 58 2.11 -23.19 -6.90
C GLY A 58 2.06 -21.77 -6.35
N LEU A 59 0.88 -21.15 -6.31
CA LEU A 59 0.70 -19.81 -5.74
C LEU A 59 1.15 -19.72 -4.27
N ALA A 60 1.11 -20.81 -3.51
CA ALA A 60 1.61 -20.85 -2.13
C ALA A 60 3.14 -20.59 -2.07
N PHE A 61 3.86 -20.88 -3.14
CA PHE A 61 5.32 -20.71 -3.24
C PHE A 61 5.74 -19.36 -3.84
N ARG A 62 4.83 -18.47 -4.22
CA ARG A 62 5.19 -17.14 -4.75
C ARG A 62 6.03 -16.30 -3.76
N ALA A 63 5.84 -16.51 -2.46
CA ALA A 63 6.65 -15.92 -1.40
C ALA A 63 7.84 -16.83 -1.02
N HIS A 64 8.52 -17.40 -2.02
CA HIS A 64 9.61 -18.37 -1.86
C HIS A 64 10.74 -17.95 -0.92
N PRO A 65 11.12 -16.67 -0.71
CA PRO A 65 12.13 -16.31 0.30
C PRO A 65 11.77 -16.73 1.73
N ARG A 66 10.46 -16.97 2.00
CA ARG A 66 10.02 -17.49 3.32
C ARG A 66 10.55 -18.89 3.64
N VAL A 67 11.10 -19.60 2.67
CA VAL A 67 11.77 -20.91 2.86
C VAL A 67 13.20 -20.75 3.40
N VAL A 68 13.79 -19.56 3.38
CA VAL A 68 15.15 -19.31 3.89
C VAL A 68 15.40 -19.85 5.31
N PRO A 69 14.50 -19.74 6.29
CA PRO A 69 14.68 -20.36 7.61
C PRO A 69 14.90 -21.88 7.55
N VAL A 70 14.24 -22.57 6.61
CA VAL A 70 14.43 -24.02 6.39
C VAL A 70 15.82 -24.31 5.84
N VAL A 71 16.33 -23.46 4.94
CA VAL A 71 17.70 -23.54 4.43
C VAL A 71 18.72 -23.37 5.57
N VAL A 72 18.51 -22.37 6.43
CA VAL A 72 19.37 -22.10 7.59
C VAL A 72 19.37 -23.29 8.57
N LEU A 73 18.20 -23.83 8.88
CA LEU A 73 18.06 -25.02 9.74
C LEU A 73 18.81 -26.23 9.14
N ALA A 74 18.61 -26.50 7.85
CA ALA A 74 19.25 -27.62 7.16
C ALA A 74 20.78 -27.45 7.12
N LEU A 75 21.28 -26.23 6.87
CA LEU A 75 22.73 -25.92 6.97
C LEU A 75 23.26 -26.18 8.38
N GLY A 76 22.54 -25.75 9.42
CA GLY A 76 22.91 -25.99 10.81
C GLY A 76 23.01 -27.50 11.13
N LEU A 77 22.03 -28.29 10.66
CA LEU A 77 22.04 -29.75 10.85
C LEU A 77 23.21 -30.44 10.13
N VAL A 78 23.51 -30.03 8.89
CA VAL A 78 24.63 -30.55 8.13
C VAL A 78 25.95 -30.23 8.84
N LEU A 79 26.15 -29.00 9.30
CA LEU A 79 27.34 -28.59 10.04
C LEU A 79 27.48 -29.34 11.36
N ALA A 80 26.39 -29.48 12.13
CA ALA A 80 26.36 -30.22 13.38
C ALA A 80 26.73 -31.70 13.17
N ALA A 81 26.18 -32.34 12.13
CA ALA A 81 26.50 -33.71 11.77
C ALA A 81 27.98 -33.85 11.36
N GLY A 82 28.52 -32.87 10.63
CA GLY A 82 29.94 -32.84 10.26
C GLY A 82 30.88 -32.73 11.46
N VAL A 83 30.57 -31.79 12.37
CA VAL A 83 31.34 -31.64 13.63
C VAL A 83 31.24 -32.90 14.47
N ALA A 84 30.08 -33.56 14.55
CA ALA A 84 29.89 -34.81 15.29
C ALA A 84 30.71 -35.97 14.69
N ALA A 85 31.00 -35.95 13.40
CA ALA A 85 31.81 -36.98 12.74
C ALA A 85 33.34 -36.82 13.00
N VAL A 86 33.77 -35.67 13.52
CA VAL A 86 35.22 -35.45 13.85
C VAL A 86 35.58 -36.16 15.16
N PRO A 87 36.60 -37.04 15.14
CA PRO A 87 37.00 -37.82 16.33
C PRO A 87 37.83 -36.99 17.34
N GLY A 88 37.69 -37.36 18.60
CA GLY A 88 38.57 -36.90 19.68
C GLY A 88 38.54 -35.39 19.94
N ARG A 89 39.69 -34.84 20.31
CA ARG A 89 39.89 -33.42 20.65
C ARG A 89 39.70 -32.47 19.45
N ALA A 90 39.92 -33.00 18.23
CA ALA A 90 39.77 -32.24 17.00
C ALA A 90 38.30 -31.72 16.81
N ARG A 91 37.31 -32.36 17.43
CA ARG A 91 35.92 -31.91 17.44
C ARG A 91 35.76 -30.49 18.02
N TRP A 92 36.47 -30.21 19.11
CA TRP A 92 36.41 -28.87 19.73
C TRP A 92 37.02 -27.81 18.82
N ALA A 93 38.11 -28.12 18.11
CA ALA A 93 38.67 -27.21 17.12
C ALA A 93 37.70 -26.97 15.94
N ALA A 94 37.04 -28.04 15.46
CA ALA A 94 36.03 -27.92 14.40
C ALA A 94 34.81 -27.08 14.87
N THR A 95 34.34 -27.30 16.09
CA THR A 95 33.27 -26.48 16.68
C THR A 95 33.67 -25.00 16.75
N ALA A 96 34.88 -24.72 17.29
CA ALA A 96 35.38 -23.36 17.38
C ALA A 96 35.50 -22.69 16.01
N ALA A 97 35.96 -23.43 14.99
CA ALA A 97 36.05 -22.92 13.62
C ALA A 97 34.67 -22.57 13.04
N VAL A 98 33.67 -23.45 13.22
CA VAL A 98 32.28 -23.18 12.77
C VAL A 98 31.70 -21.95 13.47
N VAL A 99 31.88 -21.85 14.79
CA VAL A 99 31.40 -20.68 15.56
C VAL A 99 32.12 -19.41 15.11
N LEU A 100 33.45 -19.46 14.91
CA LEU A 100 34.20 -18.30 14.43
C LEU A 100 33.75 -17.84 13.06
N VAL A 101 33.49 -18.76 12.12
CA VAL A 101 32.98 -18.44 10.78
C VAL A 101 31.58 -17.86 10.86
N ALA A 102 30.71 -18.40 11.73
CA ALA A 102 29.36 -17.88 11.93
C ALA A 102 29.41 -16.45 12.50
N VAL A 103 30.21 -16.21 13.54
CA VAL A 103 30.40 -14.89 14.14
C VAL A 103 31.01 -13.89 13.15
N ALA A 104 32.04 -14.32 12.42
CA ALA A 104 32.64 -13.48 11.38
C ALA A 104 31.65 -13.14 10.26
N GLY A 105 30.75 -14.08 9.93
CA GLY A 105 29.65 -13.86 8.99
C GLY A 105 28.63 -12.83 9.45
N LEU A 106 28.53 -12.58 10.76
CA LEU A 106 27.67 -11.53 11.34
C LEU A 106 28.35 -10.15 11.41
N ALA A 107 29.66 -10.07 11.13
CA ALA A 107 30.39 -8.80 11.18
C ALA A 107 29.81 -7.69 10.28
N PRO A 108 29.30 -7.95 9.06
CA PRO A 108 28.61 -6.94 8.27
C PRO A 108 27.37 -6.41 8.97
N VAL A 109 26.60 -7.28 9.61
CA VAL A 109 25.39 -6.92 10.36
C VAL A 109 25.71 -5.99 11.53
N ALA A 110 26.82 -6.27 12.24
CA ALA A 110 27.25 -5.42 13.35
C ALA A 110 27.80 -4.05 12.89
N ARG A 111 28.30 -3.96 11.64
CA ARG A 111 28.88 -2.73 11.09
C ARG A 111 27.86 -1.84 10.37
N VAL A 112 26.93 -2.46 9.66
CA VAL A 112 25.97 -1.77 8.78
C VAL A 112 24.57 -1.70 9.42
N GLY A 113 24.33 -2.47 10.50
CA GLY A 113 23.01 -2.67 11.08
C GLY A 113 22.23 -3.79 10.38
N MET A 114 21.17 -4.26 11.03
CA MET A 114 20.28 -5.30 10.49
C MET A 114 19.21 -4.71 9.56
N LEU A 115 18.98 -3.42 9.70
CA LEU A 115 17.93 -2.70 8.99
C LEU A 115 18.57 -1.69 8.04
N SER A 116 17.97 -1.49 6.88
CA SER A 116 18.32 -0.35 6.02
C SER A 116 17.97 0.97 6.73
N ASP A 117 18.68 2.04 6.39
CA ASP A 117 18.42 3.36 6.98
C ASP A 117 16.95 3.77 6.89
N GLY A 118 16.29 3.40 5.79
CA GLY A 118 14.86 3.63 5.60
C GLY A 118 13.94 2.84 6.54
N MET A 119 14.43 1.77 7.17
CA MET A 119 13.70 0.98 8.17
C MET A 119 14.15 1.25 9.61
N ASN A 120 15.29 1.93 9.78
CA ASN A 120 15.85 2.30 11.08
C ASN A 120 15.56 3.77 11.36
N ARG A 121 14.27 4.11 11.40
CA ARG A 121 13.79 5.47 11.68
C ARG A 121 13.26 5.54 13.12
N PRO A 122 13.36 6.71 13.75
CA PRO A 122 12.53 6.97 14.93
C PRO A 122 11.07 6.78 14.54
N GLU A 123 10.34 6.00 15.30
CA GLU A 123 8.90 5.78 15.08
C GLU A 123 8.10 6.46 16.19
N ASP A 124 8.58 7.63 16.61
CA ASP A 124 7.86 8.47 17.56
C ASP A 124 6.77 9.24 16.83
N LEU A 125 5.54 9.11 17.30
CA LEU A 125 4.40 9.82 16.73
C LEU A 125 4.59 11.34 16.90
N PRO A 126 4.61 12.12 15.82
CA PRO A 126 4.71 13.57 15.94
C PRO A 126 3.43 14.18 16.52
N SER A 127 3.59 15.17 17.37
CA SER A 127 2.47 15.87 18.04
C SER A 127 1.47 16.53 17.08
N TYR A 128 1.87 16.83 15.86
CA TYR A 128 0.93 17.36 14.88
C TYR A 128 -0.13 16.34 14.44
N TRP A 129 0.16 15.04 14.49
CA TRP A 129 -0.84 14.01 14.27
C TRP A 129 -1.82 13.89 15.43
N GLU A 130 -1.35 14.04 16.69
CA GLU A 130 -2.23 14.09 17.87
C GLU A 130 -3.17 15.31 17.79
N GLN A 131 -2.63 16.47 17.44
CA GLN A 131 -3.43 17.70 17.24
C GLN A 131 -4.47 17.56 16.13
N ALA A 132 -4.10 16.91 15.00
CA ALA A 132 -5.03 16.63 13.91
C ALA A 132 -6.14 15.67 14.36
N ALA A 133 -5.81 14.64 15.14
CA ALA A 133 -6.78 13.70 15.69
C ALA A 133 -7.75 14.39 16.66
N ASP A 134 -7.26 15.23 17.58
CA ASP A 134 -8.09 16.02 18.49
C ASP A 134 -9.08 16.93 17.70
N HIS A 135 -8.60 17.55 16.63
CA HIS A 135 -9.45 18.37 15.75
C HIS A 135 -10.54 17.53 15.08
N LEU A 136 -10.17 16.34 14.55
CA LEU A 136 -11.12 15.43 13.94
C LEU A 136 -12.17 14.93 14.93
N ASP A 137 -11.80 14.61 16.15
CA ASP A 137 -12.71 14.16 17.20
C ASP A 137 -13.68 15.27 17.64
N ALA A 138 -13.21 16.51 17.68
CA ALA A 138 -14.05 17.67 17.99
C ALA A 138 -15.19 17.87 16.98
N ALA A 139 -15.01 17.43 15.71
CA ALA A 139 -16.06 17.47 14.69
C ALA A 139 -17.13 16.36 14.85
N GLY A 140 -16.94 15.43 15.77
CA GLY A 140 -17.88 14.37 16.12
C GLY A 140 -17.84 13.15 15.18
N SER A 141 -18.48 12.05 15.61
CA SER A 141 -18.40 10.73 14.95
C SER A 141 -19.49 10.46 13.90
N GLY A 142 -20.31 11.44 13.59
CA GLY A 142 -21.44 11.28 12.65
C GLY A 142 -21.03 11.09 11.18
N THR A 143 -19.81 11.47 10.83
CA THR A 143 -19.23 11.37 9.49
C THR A 143 -17.88 10.66 9.51
N ARG A 144 -17.45 10.22 8.33
CA ARG A 144 -16.10 9.63 8.14
C ARG A 144 -15.04 10.69 7.87
N VAL A 145 -13.80 10.25 7.97
CA VAL A 145 -12.63 10.96 7.45
C VAL A 145 -12.23 10.32 6.12
N LEU A 146 -12.05 11.12 5.06
CA LEU A 146 -11.47 10.68 3.79
C LEU A 146 -9.99 11.06 3.78
N GLU A 147 -9.10 10.09 3.61
CA GLU A 147 -7.65 10.33 3.54
C GLU A 147 -7.14 10.36 2.11
N LEU A 148 -6.39 11.38 1.77
CA LEU A 148 -5.74 11.56 0.48
C LEU A 148 -4.24 11.90 0.66
N PRO A 149 -3.40 11.45 -0.29
CA PRO A 149 -3.66 10.44 -1.29
C PRO A 149 -3.85 9.06 -0.66
N GLY A 150 -4.50 8.14 -1.36
CA GLY A 150 -4.50 6.73 -1.00
C GLY A 150 -3.11 6.13 -1.13
N ALA A 151 -2.79 5.13 -0.34
CA ALA A 151 -1.49 4.48 -0.33
C ALA A 151 -1.63 2.97 -0.18
N ASN A 152 -0.73 2.19 -0.84
CA ASN A 152 -0.68 0.75 -0.60
C ASN A 152 -0.22 0.45 0.83
N PHE A 153 0.69 1.28 1.35
CA PHE A 153 1.20 1.24 2.71
C PHE A 153 1.43 2.68 3.19
N ALA A 154 1.04 2.97 4.42
CA ALA A 154 1.27 4.27 5.04
C ALA A 154 2.71 4.34 5.57
N ASP A 155 3.61 4.82 4.72
CA ASP A 155 5.02 5.07 5.04
C ASP A 155 5.25 6.57 5.18
N TYR A 156 5.32 7.03 6.41
CA TYR A 156 5.51 8.44 6.75
C TYR A 156 7.00 8.80 6.86
N ARG A 157 7.34 10.07 6.79
CA ARG A 157 8.72 10.54 7.03
C ARG A 157 9.23 10.21 8.44
N TRP A 158 8.34 10.09 9.40
CA TRP A 158 8.65 9.78 10.79
C TRP A 158 8.56 8.29 11.12
N GLY A 159 7.82 7.48 10.36
CA GLY A 159 7.66 6.05 10.66
C GLY A 159 6.89 5.30 9.59
N ASN A 160 6.89 3.97 9.67
CA ASN A 160 6.13 3.09 8.79
C ASN A 160 5.02 2.41 9.58
N ALA A 161 3.83 2.96 9.55
CA ALA A 161 2.67 2.40 10.24
C ALA A 161 2.02 1.23 9.48
N VAL A 162 2.41 0.96 8.23
CA VAL A 162 1.80 -0.01 7.31
C VAL A 162 0.38 0.42 6.90
N GLU A 163 -0.49 0.65 7.86
CA GLU A 163 -1.84 1.21 7.69
C GLU A 163 -1.84 2.70 8.07
N PRO A 164 -2.87 3.46 7.68
CA PRO A 164 -3.02 4.84 8.13
C PRO A 164 -2.95 4.97 9.65
N VAL A 165 -2.36 6.06 10.15
CA VAL A 165 -2.24 6.28 11.58
C VAL A 165 -3.55 6.76 12.22
N THR A 166 -4.44 7.33 11.45
CA THR A 166 -5.71 7.91 11.89
C THR A 166 -6.53 6.98 12.79
N PRO A 167 -6.78 5.70 12.45
CA PRO A 167 -7.58 4.80 13.30
C PRO A 167 -6.90 4.43 14.63
N LEU A 168 -5.64 4.76 14.82
CA LEU A 168 -4.95 4.58 16.10
C LEU A 168 -5.09 5.80 17.00
N LEU A 169 -5.49 6.95 16.45
CA LEU A 169 -5.51 8.23 17.15
C LEU A 169 -6.92 8.78 17.38
N THR A 170 -7.91 8.36 16.61
CA THR A 170 -9.29 8.85 16.69
C THR A 170 -10.27 7.68 16.57
N ASP A 171 -11.41 7.80 17.27
CA ASP A 171 -12.53 6.85 17.15
C ASP A 171 -13.41 7.12 15.92
N ARG A 172 -13.08 8.12 15.09
CA ARG A 172 -13.83 8.41 13.88
C ARG A 172 -13.61 7.32 12.84
N ALA A 173 -14.69 6.91 12.21
CA ALA A 173 -14.60 6.05 11.04
C ALA A 173 -13.85 6.79 9.92
N TYR A 174 -12.98 6.08 9.21
CA TYR A 174 -12.23 6.63 8.08
C TYR A 174 -12.45 5.81 6.81
N VAL A 175 -12.09 6.38 5.69
CA VAL A 175 -11.99 5.72 4.39
C VAL A 175 -10.73 6.20 3.69
N ALA A 176 -9.95 5.24 3.20
CA ALA A 176 -8.76 5.47 2.39
C ALA A 176 -8.66 4.35 1.34
N ARG A 177 -8.00 4.63 0.23
CA ARG A 177 -7.60 3.56 -0.68
C ARG A 177 -6.34 2.93 -0.10
N GLU A 178 -6.40 1.62 0.14
CA GLU A 178 -5.34 0.80 0.71
C GLU A 178 -5.13 -0.46 -0.14
N ILE A 179 -4.02 -1.19 0.09
CA ILE A 179 -3.75 -2.45 -0.62
C ILE A 179 -4.77 -3.54 -0.27
N LEU A 180 -5.27 -3.54 0.97
CA LEU A 180 -6.34 -4.41 1.43
C LEU A 180 -7.59 -3.54 1.60
N PRO A 181 -8.56 -3.60 0.67
CA PRO A 181 -9.76 -2.79 0.77
C PRO A 181 -10.64 -3.30 1.92
N TYR A 182 -10.85 -2.45 2.92
CA TYR A 182 -11.84 -2.68 3.96
C TYR A 182 -13.18 -2.11 3.52
N GLY A 183 -14.23 -2.91 3.54
CA GLY A 183 -15.58 -2.50 3.16
C GLY A 183 -16.15 -3.30 1.99
N SER A 184 -17.20 -2.76 1.35
CA SER A 184 -17.79 -3.41 0.19
C SER A 184 -16.90 -3.24 -1.06
N PRO A 185 -16.97 -4.20 -2.01
CA PRO A 185 -16.25 -4.07 -3.28
C PRO A 185 -16.55 -2.76 -4.01
N GLU A 186 -17.79 -2.28 -3.95
CA GLU A 186 -18.22 -1.05 -4.62
C GLU A 186 -17.56 0.19 -4.00
N SER A 187 -17.45 0.23 -2.66
CA SER A 187 -16.75 1.31 -1.96
C SER A 187 -15.25 1.29 -2.27
N ALA A 188 -14.65 0.11 -2.32
CA ALA A 188 -13.24 -0.05 -2.67
C ALA A 188 -12.96 0.41 -4.10
N LEU A 189 -13.81 0.04 -5.06
CA LEU A 189 -13.70 0.46 -6.45
C LEU A 189 -13.86 1.98 -6.60
N LEU A 190 -14.74 2.61 -5.82
CA LEU A 190 -14.92 4.07 -5.85
C LEU A 190 -13.69 4.79 -5.31
N LEU A 191 -13.12 4.31 -4.20
CA LEU A 191 -11.88 4.86 -3.65
C LEU A 191 -10.70 4.68 -4.62
N ASP A 192 -10.60 3.52 -5.28
CA ASP A 192 -9.59 3.26 -6.29
C ASP A 192 -9.75 4.18 -7.52
N ALA A 193 -10.97 4.40 -7.98
CA ALA A 193 -11.24 5.27 -9.12
C ALA A 193 -10.86 6.74 -8.82
N LEU A 194 -11.20 7.22 -7.62
CA LEU A 194 -10.85 8.58 -7.18
C LEU A 194 -9.32 8.74 -7.08
N ASP A 195 -8.68 7.83 -6.34
CA ASP A 195 -7.25 7.91 -6.04
C ASP A 195 -6.39 7.68 -7.28
N ARG A 196 -6.74 6.75 -8.16
CA ARG A 196 -6.04 6.51 -9.42
C ARG A 196 -6.01 7.76 -10.31
N ARG A 197 -7.12 8.51 -10.38
CA ARG A 197 -7.17 9.78 -11.12
C ARG A 197 -6.29 10.84 -10.45
N LEU A 198 -6.27 10.86 -9.12
CA LEU A 198 -5.36 11.71 -8.36
C LEU A 198 -3.89 11.37 -8.67
N GLN A 199 -3.53 10.08 -8.63
CA GLN A 199 -2.18 9.60 -8.91
C GLN A 199 -1.74 9.89 -10.35
N ASN A 200 -2.67 9.84 -11.30
CA ASN A 200 -2.41 10.16 -12.70
C ASN A 200 -2.45 11.66 -13.00
N GLY A 201 -2.79 12.53 -12.03
CA GLY A 201 -2.90 13.97 -12.20
C GLY A 201 -4.05 14.41 -13.11
N VAL A 202 -5.09 13.58 -13.24
CA VAL A 202 -6.26 13.83 -14.11
C VAL A 202 -7.58 13.93 -13.31
N LEU A 203 -7.50 14.00 -11.98
CA LEU A 203 -8.67 14.19 -11.14
C LEU A 203 -9.19 15.61 -11.29
N ASP A 204 -10.50 15.75 -11.57
CA ASP A 204 -11.17 17.04 -11.45
C ASP A 204 -11.40 17.36 -9.96
N PRO A 205 -10.91 18.50 -9.45
CA PRO A 205 -11.11 18.90 -8.05
C PRO A 205 -12.57 18.91 -7.61
N ALA A 206 -13.52 19.21 -8.51
CA ALA A 206 -14.94 19.24 -8.22
C ALA A 206 -15.52 17.87 -7.78
N ALA A 207 -14.85 16.76 -8.13
CA ALA A 207 -15.27 15.44 -7.71
C ALA A 207 -15.06 15.16 -6.23
N VAL A 208 -14.05 15.79 -5.59
CA VAL A 208 -13.57 15.40 -4.25
C VAL A 208 -14.69 15.50 -3.22
N ALA A 209 -15.32 16.67 -3.09
CA ALA A 209 -16.39 16.89 -2.11
C ALA A 209 -17.62 16.03 -2.40
N SER A 210 -18.00 15.87 -3.67
CA SER A 210 -19.16 15.07 -4.06
C SER A 210 -18.96 13.59 -3.76
N VAL A 211 -17.78 13.05 -4.02
CA VAL A 211 -17.42 11.66 -3.65
C VAL A 211 -17.34 11.51 -2.13
N ALA A 212 -16.73 12.46 -1.42
CA ALA A 212 -16.69 12.47 0.04
C ALA A 212 -18.10 12.39 0.66
N ARG A 213 -19.06 13.18 0.13
CA ARG A 213 -20.45 13.12 0.58
C ARG A 213 -21.09 11.75 0.34
N LEU A 214 -20.82 11.09 -0.80
CA LEU A 214 -21.31 9.74 -1.07
C LEU A 214 -20.74 8.73 -0.05
N LEU A 215 -19.48 8.85 0.29
CA LEU A 215 -18.81 8.01 1.28
C LEU A 215 -19.21 8.35 2.72
N GLY A 216 -20.00 9.42 2.93
CA GLY A 216 -20.35 9.91 4.26
C GLY A 216 -19.17 10.51 5.00
N ALA A 217 -18.20 11.06 4.27
CA ALA A 217 -17.06 11.76 4.84
C ALA A 217 -17.40 13.24 5.06
N GLY A 218 -17.10 13.73 6.24
CA GLY A 218 -17.27 15.14 6.64
C GLY A 218 -15.96 15.91 6.65
N SER A 219 -14.84 15.21 6.62
CA SER A 219 -13.51 15.81 6.60
C SER A 219 -12.63 15.09 5.59
N VAL A 220 -11.77 15.82 4.90
CA VAL A 220 -10.71 15.31 4.02
C VAL A 220 -9.37 15.59 4.70
N VAL A 221 -8.56 14.57 4.91
CA VAL A 221 -7.22 14.70 5.47
C VAL A 221 -6.19 14.55 4.36
N LEU A 222 -5.32 15.55 4.21
CA LEU A 222 -4.16 15.51 3.33
C LEU A 222 -2.93 15.10 4.12
N ARG A 223 -2.29 14.02 3.67
CA ARG A 223 -1.11 13.42 4.30
C ARG A 223 0.14 13.83 3.54
N ASN A 224 0.62 15.05 3.79
CA ASN A 224 1.76 15.62 3.08
C ASN A 224 3.12 15.09 3.59
N ASP A 225 3.13 14.32 4.68
CA ASP A 225 4.31 13.70 5.28
C ASP A 225 4.57 12.25 4.86
N LEU A 226 3.79 11.71 3.90
CA LEU A 226 4.06 10.40 3.32
C LEU A 226 5.37 10.39 2.51
N ARG A 227 6.08 9.27 2.53
CA ARG A 227 7.21 8.98 1.64
C ARG A 227 6.69 8.57 0.27
N PHE A 228 6.24 9.57 -0.48
CA PHE A 228 5.54 9.39 -1.76
C PHE A 228 6.36 8.60 -2.78
N GLU A 229 7.69 8.76 -2.80
CA GLU A 229 8.61 8.13 -3.74
C GLU A 229 8.68 6.59 -3.57
N ARG A 230 8.40 6.09 -2.36
CA ARG A 230 8.55 4.66 -2.07
C ARG A 230 7.49 3.80 -2.76
N PHE A 231 6.27 4.32 -2.88
CA PHE A 231 5.14 3.60 -3.46
C PHE A 231 4.55 4.29 -4.68
N GLY A 232 5.26 5.27 -5.24
CA GLY A 232 4.84 5.99 -6.44
C GLY A 232 3.56 6.82 -6.22
N LEU A 233 3.40 7.41 -5.02
CA LEU A 233 2.27 8.28 -4.72
C LEU A 233 2.47 9.65 -5.37
N PRO A 234 1.39 10.42 -5.60
CA PRO A 234 1.50 11.79 -6.07
C PRO A 234 2.27 12.63 -5.05
N ARG A 235 3.04 13.59 -5.56
CA ARG A 235 3.79 14.50 -4.70
C ARG A 235 2.84 15.37 -3.86
N PRO A 236 3.21 15.69 -2.63
CA PRO A 236 2.36 16.52 -1.76
C PRO A 236 1.97 17.86 -2.39
N ASP A 237 2.90 18.51 -3.10
CA ASP A 237 2.63 19.77 -3.79
C ASP A 237 1.63 19.62 -4.95
N ALA A 238 1.63 18.49 -5.65
CA ALA A 238 0.64 18.20 -6.69
C ALA A 238 -0.76 18.00 -6.10
N VAL A 239 -0.85 17.25 -4.97
CA VAL A 239 -2.12 17.07 -4.24
C VAL A 239 -2.61 18.40 -3.68
N TRP A 240 -1.70 19.21 -3.11
CA TRP A 240 -2.02 20.52 -2.56
C TRP A 240 -2.60 21.47 -3.62
N ARG A 241 -1.97 21.56 -4.78
CA ARG A 241 -2.47 22.39 -5.91
C ARG A 241 -3.81 21.91 -6.44
N LEU A 242 -4.08 20.61 -6.36
CA LEU A 242 -5.36 20.07 -6.81
C LEU A 242 -6.50 20.37 -5.82
N VAL A 243 -6.22 20.29 -4.52
CA VAL A 243 -7.26 20.27 -3.48
C VAL A 243 -7.38 21.62 -2.74
N VAL A 244 -6.25 22.33 -2.56
CA VAL A 244 -6.15 23.50 -1.69
C VAL A 244 -5.92 24.79 -2.45
N ASP A 245 -5.10 24.82 -3.50
CA ASP A 245 -4.72 26.04 -4.21
C ASP A 245 -4.75 25.88 -5.74
N PRO A 246 -5.87 26.18 -6.40
CA PRO A 246 -7.12 26.72 -5.85
C PRO A 246 -7.92 25.68 -5.06
N ARG A 247 -8.65 26.16 -4.04
CA ARG A 247 -9.47 25.26 -3.21
C ARG A 247 -10.50 24.53 -4.05
N ALA A 248 -10.58 23.21 -3.87
CA ALA A 248 -11.55 22.36 -4.54
C ALA A 248 -12.99 22.75 -4.14
N PRO A 249 -13.95 22.83 -5.08
CA PRO A 249 -15.31 23.18 -4.79
C PRO A 249 -15.95 22.27 -3.74
N GLY A 250 -16.65 22.86 -2.78
CA GLY A 250 -17.34 22.15 -1.71
C GLY A 250 -16.45 21.66 -0.57
N LEU A 251 -15.22 22.16 -0.50
CA LEU A 251 -14.34 22.01 0.65
C LEU A 251 -14.13 23.35 1.35
N GLY A 252 -14.02 23.30 2.68
CA GLY A 252 -13.69 24.44 3.53
C GLY A 252 -12.20 24.83 3.44
N ASP A 253 -11.83 25.89 4.17
CA ASP A 253 -10.43 26.28 4.28
C ASP A 253 -9.62 25.19 5.05
N PRO A 254 -8.36 24.95 4.68
CA PRO A 254 -7.54 23.94 5.34
C PRO A 254 -7.16 24.39 6.75
N THR A 255 -7.44 23.54 7.74
CA THR A 255 -6.81 23.61 9.05
C THR A 255 -5.52 22.80 9.00
N THR A 256 -4.39 23.42 9.31
CA THR A 256 -3.06 22.83 9.13
C THR A 256 -2.41 22.47 10.46
N PHE A 257 -1.66 21.38 10.48
CA PHE A 257 -0.99 20.83 11.66
C PHE A 257 0.48 20.55 11.34
N GLY A 258 1.35 20.98 12.24
CA GLY A 258 2.80 20.93 12.07
C GLY A 258 3.35 22.12 11.29
N GLU A 259 4.64 22.44 11.52
CA GLU A 259 5.34 23.48 10.78
C GLU A 259 5.51 23.06 9.32
N PRO A 260 5.31 23.98 8.35
CA PRO A 260 5.52 23.69 6.95
C PRO A 260 6.95 23.24 6.68
N VAL A 261 7.11 22.10 6.04
CA VAL A 261 8.41 21.52 5.67
C VAL A 261 8.40 21.08 4.21
N VAL A 262 9.57 21.11 3.59
CA VAL A 262 9.73 20.51 2.25
C VAL A 262 9.77 19.01 2.41
N ASN A 263 8.79 18.32 1.84
CA ASN A 263 8.81 16.86 1.76
C ASN A 263 9.65 16.43 0.54
N ALA A 264 10.98 16.46 0.71
CA ALA A 264 11.90 16.04 -0.33
C ALA A 264 11.89 14.52 -0.51
N GLY A 265 11.79 14.06 -1.75
CA GLY A 265 11.93 12.65 -2.10
C GLY A 265 13.35 12.12 -1.91
N ASP A 266 13.49 10.82 -1.65
CA ASP A 266 14.77 10.14 -1.73
C ASP A 266 15.21 10.07 -3.19
N ALA A 267 16.32 10.73 -3.52
CA ALA A 267 16.82 10.83 -4.90
C ALA A 267 17.09 9.49 -5.58
N THR A 268 17.27 8.40 -4.80
CA THR A 268 17.49 7.05 -5.34
C THR A 268 16.18 6.33 -5.71
N LEU A 269 15.07 6.77 -5.16
CA LEU A 269 13.73 6.18 -5.38
C LEU A 269 12.82 7.15 -6.14
N ASP A 270 13.20 8.42 -6.22
CA ASP A 270 12.39 9.48 -6.81
C ASP A 270 12.37 9.35 -8.34
N ALA A 271 11.28 8.83 -8.85
CA ALA A 271 11.01 8.69 -10.28
C ALA A 271 10.07 9.82 -10.75
N VAL A 272 9.99 10.00 -12.06
CA VAL A 272 8.94 10.84 -12.67
C VAL A 272 7.60 10.12 -12.51
N LEU A 273 6.66 10.74 -11.81
CA LEU A 273 5.32 10.21 -11.58
C LEU A 273 4.36 10.72 -12.66
N PRO A 274 3.27 9.99 -12.96
CA PRO A 274 2.28 10.46 -13.93
C PRO A 274 1.71 11.85 -13.58
N SER A 275 1.49 12.14 -12.30
CA SER A 275 1.05 13.45 -11.81
C SER A 275 2.04 14.58 -12.10
N ASP A 276 3.32 14.26 -12.22
CA ASP A 276 4.37 15.25 -12.55
C ASP A 276 4.26 15.73 -14.00
N LEU A 277 3.74 14.89 -14.89
CA LEU A 277 3.58 15.19 -16.30
C LEU A 277 2.34 16.04 -16.59
N SER A 278 1.36 16.01 -15.67
CA SER A 278 0.09 16.73 -15.82
C SER A 278 0.12 18.14 -15.25
N ALA A 279 1.21 18.51 -14.54
CA ALA A 279 1.32 19.81 -13.88
C ALA A 279 1.69 20.90 -14.90
N ASP A 280 0.75 21.79 -15.21
CA ASP A 280 1.02 23.01 -15.96
C ASP A 280 1.94 23.92 -15.12
N GLY A 281 3.14 24.18 -15.64
CA GLY A 281 4.07 25.14 -15.04
C GLY A 281 5.26 24.58 -14.26
N GLY A 282 5.48 23.28 -14.28
CA GLY A 282 6.61 22.63 -13.60
C GLY A 282 6.37 22.44 -12.09
N LEU A 283 7.02 21.41 -11.54
CA LEU A 283 6.95 21.11 -10.11
C LEU A 283 7.90 22.00 -9.34
N ASP A 284 7.39 22.83 -8.48
CA ASP A 284 8.20 23.44 -7.41
C ASP A 284 8.37 22.43 -6.28
N ARG A 285 9.39 21.58 -6.43
CA ARG A 285 9.74 20.53 -5.45
C ARG A 285 10.24 21.08 -4.11
N SER A 286 10.31 22.40 -3.98
CA SER A 286 10.83 23.10 -2.80
C SER A 286 9.73 23.77 -1.96
N THR A 287 8.46 23.66 -2.33
CA THR A 287 7.37 24.27 -1.59
C THR A 287 7.21 23.61 -0.21
N PRO A 288 7.41 24.36 0.88
CA PRO A 288 7.14 23.84 2.21
C PRO A 288 5.62 23.70 2.41
N LEU A 289 5.18 22.54 2.86
CA LEU A 289 3.77 22.27 3.16
C LEU A 289 3.62 21.80 4.61
N PRO A 290 2.47 22.07 5.26
CA PRO A 290 2.18 21.49 6.55
C PRO A 290 2.10 19.96 6.40
N PRO A 291 2.67 19.17 7.34
CA PRO A 291 2.65 17.72 7.27
C PRO A 291 1.24 17.14 7.16
N VAL A 292 0.28 17.73 7.84
CA VAL A 292 -1.14 17.34 7.81
C VAL A 292 -2.01 18.57 7.58
N ALA A 293 -3.03 18.42 6.74
CA ALA A 293 -4.08 19.41 6.59
C ALA A 293 -5.46 18.72 6.60
N VAL A 294 -6.43 19.34 7.25
CA VAL A 294 -7.82 18.89 7.32
C VAL A 294 -8.71 19.93 6.66
N LEU A 295 -9.54 19.50 5.71
CA LEU A 295 -10.55 20.33 5.05
C LEU A 295 -11.93 19.75 5.38
N GLU A 296 -12.81 20.60 5.87
CA GLU A 296 -14.21 20.21 6.10
C GLU A 296 -14.96 20.11 4.76
N VAL A 297 -15.88 19.14 4.69
CA VAL A 297 -16.72 18.94 3.50
C VAL A 297 -18.01 19.70 3.70
N ASP A 298 -18.30 20.67 2.82
CA ASP A 298 -19.56 21.41 2.82
C ASP A 298 -20.72 20.45 2.59
N ASP A 299 -21.83 20.65 3.31
CA ASP A 299 -23.02 19.80 3.22
C ASP A 299 -22.71 18.31 3.44
N ALA A 300 -21.78 18.01 4.34
CA ALA A 300 -21.40 16.66 4.70
C ALA A 300 -22.62 15.82 5.11
N ARG A 301 -22.60 14.54 4.71
CA ARG A 301 -23.70 13.63 4.99
C ARG A 301 -23.31 12.61 6.04
N PRO A 302 -24.19 12.26 6.98
CA PRO A 302 -23.89 11.29 8.00
C PRO A 302 -23.67 9.90 7.39
N ILE A 303 -22.93 9.05 8.13
CA ILE A 303 -22.67 7.66 7.76
C ILE A 303 -23.97 6.89 7.60
N VAL A 304 -24.88 7.05 8.56
CA VAL A 304 -26.22 6.46 8.52
C VAL A 304 -27.21 7.54 8.10
N ARG A 305 -27.84 7.34 6.96
CA ARG A 305 -28.78 8.31 6.39
C ARG A 305 -29.95 7.63 5.73
N VAL A 306 -31.06 8.31 5.69
CA VAL A 306 -32.25 7.97 4.89
C VAL A 306 -32.29 8.89 3.67
N ALA A 307 -32.45 8.30 2.51
CA ALA A 307 -32.56 9.04 1.26
C ALA A 307 -33.91 8.76 0.60
N PRO A 308 -34.55 9.76 -0.03
CA PRO A 308 -35.71 9.53 -0.89
C PRO A 308 -35.32 8.57 -2.03
N SER A 309 -36.17 7.59 -2.29
CA SER A 309 -35.96 6.62 -3.37
C SER A 309 -36.64 7.02 -4.69
N ASP A 310 -37.33 8.13 -4.71
CA ASP A 310 -38.12 8.59 -5.84
C ASP A 310 -37.31 9.36 -6.91
N ARG A 311 -36.11 9.81 -6.55
CA ARG A 311 -35.22 10.56 -7.44
C ARG A 311 -33.77 10.03 -7.43
N PRO A 312 -33.56 8.76 -7.74
CA PRO A 312 -32.19 8.23 -7.81
C PRO A 312 -31.46 8.78 -9.06
N VAL A 313 -30.14 8.85 -8.98
CA VAL A 313 -29.31 8.91 -10.17
C VAL A 313 -29.08 7.47 -10.64
N VAL A 314 -29.46 7.15 -11.86
CA VAL A 314 -29.16 5.87 -12.48
C VAL A 314 -27.94 6.03 -13.37
N LEU A 315 -26.85 5.38 -13.00
CA LEU A 315 -25.57 5.47 -13.69
C LEU A 315 -25.34 4.21 -14.53
N ALA A 316 -25.17 4.40 -15.83
CA ALA A 316 -24.68 3.35 -16.73
C ALA A 316 -23.15 3.47 -16.82
N GLY A 317 -22.44 2.67 -16.01
CA GLY A 317 -20.99 2.72 -15.89
C GLY A 317 -20.53 1.98 -14.65
N ASP A 318 -19.32 2.29 -14.24
CA ASP A 318 -18.66 1.75 -13.06
C ASP A 318 -18.29 2.86 -12.05
N ALA A 319 -17.35 2.59 -11.18
CA ALA A 319 -16.87 3.54 -10.19
C ALA A 319 -16.21 4.79 -10.83
N ASP A 320 -15.54 4.66 -11.96
CA ASP A 320 -15.00 5.80 -12.72
C ASP A 320 -16.14 6.71 -13.19
N GLY A 321 -17.25 6.13 -13.66
CA GLY A 321 -18.42 6.87 -14.03
C GLY A 321 -19.06 7.65 -12.87
N ILE A 322 -18.95 7.15 -11.64
CA ILE A 322 -19.38 7.91 -10.45
C ILE A 322 -18.51 9.15 -10.25
N VAL A 323 -17.18 9.03 -10.42
CA VAL A 323 -16.26 10.16 -10.31
C VAL A 323 -16.53 11.19 -11.42
N ASP A 324 -16.79 10.76 -12.67
CA ASP A 324 -17.18 11.66 -13.77
C ASP A 324 -18.49 12.39 -13.50
N ALA A 325 -19.48 11.67 -12.98
CA ALA A 325 -20.76 12.28 -12.61
C ALA A 325 -20.60 13.29 -11.46
N ALA A 326 -19.71 13.00 -10.51
CA ALA A 326 -19.34 13.92 -9.44
C ALA A 326 -18.69 15.19 -9.98
N SER A 327 -17.71 15.06 -10.88
CA SER A 327 -17.03 16.18 -11.55
C SER A 327 -18.01 17.08 -12.30
N ALA A 328 -19.01 16.47 -12.94
CA ALA A 328 -20.05 17.20 -13.68
C ALA A 328 -21.15 17.81 -12.79
N GLY A 329 -21.07 17.70 -11.46
CA GLY A 329 -22.08 18.19 -10.51
C GLY A 329 -23.41 17.42 -10.56
N LEU A 330 -23.46 16.27 -11.22
CA LEU A 330 -24.69 15.49 -11.40
C LEU A 330 -25.14 14.76 -10.12
N LEU A 331 -24.24 14.65 -9.14
CA LEU A 331 -24.51 14.04 -7.83
C LEU A 331 -24.97 15.07 -6.79
N ASP A 332 -24.89 16.37 -7.07
CA ASP A 332 -25.24 17.41 -6.11
C ASP A 332 -26.73 17.38 -5.80
N GLY A 333 -27.05 17.45 -4.50
CA GLY A 333 -28.41 17.31 -4.02
C GLY A 333 -29.04 15.91 -4.17
N ARG A 334 -28.33 14.95 -4.77
CA ARG A 334 -28.78 13.57 -4.96
C ARG A 334 -28.18 12.66 -3.88
N ALA A 335 -29.03 11.87 -3.25
CA ALA A 335 -28.61 11.03 -2.11
C ALA A 335 -28.44 9.56 -2.49
N LEU A 336 -28.99 9.12 -3.62
CA LEU A 336 -29.01 7.73 -4.05
C LEU A 336 -28.47 7.61 -5.47
N VAL A 337 -27.42 6.81 -5.63
CA VAL A 337 -26.84 6.43 -6.93
C VAL A 337 -27.07 4.94 -7.12
N LEU A 338 -27.69 4.56 -8.21
CA LEU A 338 -27.95 3.18 -8.61
C LEU A 338 -27.16 2.88 -9.87
N LEU A 339 -26.32 1.86 -9.83
CA LEU A 339 -25.64 1.37 -11.03
C LEU A 339 -26.62 0.54 -11.88
N SER A 340 -26.77 0.89 -13.15
CA SER A 340 -27.73 0.21 -14.05
C SER A 340 -27.48 -1.28 -14.15
N GLY A 341 -26.21 -1.71 -14.10
CA GLY A 341 -25.82 -3.13 -14.14
C GLY A 341 -26.22 -3.95 -12.90
N THR A 342 -26.64 -3.30 -11.81
CA THR A 342 -27.13 -3.96 -10.59
C THR A 342 -28.67 -4.05 -10.55
N LEU A 343 -29.36 -3.43 -11.50
CA LEU A 343 -30.81 -3.40 -11.59
C LEU A 343 -31.33 -4.50 -12.53
N THR A 344 -32.48 -5.07 -12.21
CA THR A 344 -33.23 -5.89 -13.17
C THR A 344 -33.85 -4.98 -14.24
N ASP A 345 -34.16 -5.51 -15.42
CA ASP A 345 -34.82 -4.78 -16.52
C ASP A 345 -36.06 -4.04 -16.04
N ARG A 346 -36.87 -4.69 -15.18
CA ARG A 346 -38.08 -4.10 -14.61
C ARG A 346 -37.77 -2.92 -13.69
N GLN A 347 -36.74 -3.02 -12.85
CA GLN A 347 -36.30 -1.94 -11.96
C GLN A 347 -35.72 -0.78 -12.76
N LEU A 348 -34.91 -1.08 -13.78
CA LEU A 348 -34.34 -0.09 -14.68
C LEU A 348 -35.46 0.68 -15.43
N ALA A 349 -36.41 -0.05 -16.01
CA ALA A 349 -37.53 0.56 -16.68
C ALA A 349 -38.39 1.45 -15.74
N ALA A 350 -38.61 1.00 -14.50
CA ALA A 350 -39.30 1.79 -13.50
C ALA A 350 -38.51 3.04 -13.08
N ALA A 351 -37.19 2.94 -12.94
CA ALA A 351 -36.36 4.08 -12.60
C ALA A 351 -36.29 5.10 -13.74
N VAL A 352 -36.24 4.66 -14.99
CA VAL A 352 -36.23 5.53 -16.18
C VAL A 352 -37.63 6.21 -16.38
N ALA A 353 -38.71 5.50 -16.03
CA ALA A 353 -40.07 6.06 -16.11
C ALA A 353 -40.39 7.05 -14.98
N SER A 354 -39.63 7.00 -13.88
CA SER A 354 -39.68 8.00 -12.81
C SER A 354 -38.88 9.24 -13.23
N ASP A 355 -38.99 10.35 -12.47
CA ASP A 355 -38.13 11.54 -12.65
C ASP A 355 -36.65 11.29 -12.29
N ALA A 356 -36.18 10.06 -12.41
CA ALA A 356 -34.76 9.71 -12.27
C ALA A 356 -33.97 10.41 -13.40
N ALA A 357 -32.83 10.99 -13.07
CA ALA A 357 -31.92 11.51 -14.08
C ALA A 357 -31.02 10.38 -14.56
N PRO A 358 -31.23 9.78 -15.74
CA PRO A 358 -30.28 8.79 -16.27
C PRO A 358 -29.00 9.52 -16.63
N VAL A 359 -27.91 9.08 -16.06
CA VAL A 359 -26.57 9.56 -16.39
C VAL A 359 -25.87 8.45 -17.14
N VAL A 360 -25.48 8.71 -18.37
CA VAL A 360 -24.66 7.78 -19.16
C VAL A 360 -23.23 8.30 -19.13
N THR A 361 -22.35 7.59 -18.45
CA THR A 361 -20.92 7.89 -18.51
C THR A 361 -20.23 6.83 -19.35
N VAL A 362 -19.32 7.25 -20.18
CA VAL A 362 -18.45 6.34 -20.92
C VAL A 362 -17.22 6.14 -20.03
N GLY A 363 -17.20 5.03 -19.29
CA GLY A 363 -16.02 4.66 -18.52
C GLY A 363 -14.83 4.47 -19.46
N ASP A 364 -13.64 4.76 -18.95
CA ASP A 364 -12.40 4.54 -19.70
C ASP A 364 -12.29 3.05 -20.02
N ARG A 365 -12.51 2.70 -21.27
CA ARG A 365 -12.36 1.33 -21.74
C ARG A 365 -10.87 1.07 -21.90
N ARG A 366 -10.29 0.32 -20.95
CA ARG A 366 -8.98 -0.29 -21.17
C ARG A 366 -9.04 -1.40 -22.21
#